data_caf0e5c2f4275c7b0e31a49c297a990e
#
_entry.id   caf0e5c2f4275c7b0e31a49c297a990e
#
_cell.length_a   1.000
_cell.length_b   1.000
_cell.length_c   1.000
_cell.angle_alpha   90.00
_cell.angle_beta   90.00
_cell.angle_gamma   90.00
#
_symmetry.space_group_name_H-M   'P 1'
#
loop_
_entity.id
_entity.type
_entity.pdbx_description
1 polymer ?
#
loop_
_entity_poly.entity_id
_entity_poly.type
_entity_poly.pdbx_seq_one_letter_code
_entity_poly.pdbx_strand_id
1 'polypeptide(L)'
;MLSNIVKRSVSQLGVFVRQMSKVNNSLSAKQDGQKNRILWVDMEMTGLNVKTDQILEIACLVTDAQLNIVAEGPNLVIHQPDSALDAMDDWCTQHHGKSGLTEAVKKSKITLPNAEEEVLQFATRHTLPGVCPLGGNSVHADKVFLTKYMPRFANHLHYRIIDVSTVKELCRRWYPEKYEAAPRKKLCHRALDDIKESIEELKYYRSTIFRT
;
A
#
# COMPACT_ATOMS: atom_id res chain seq x y z
N MET A 1 -42.16 40.63 23.83
CA MET A 1 -41.81 39.91 22.58
C MET A 1 -40.31 39.72 22.35
N LEU A 2 -39.43 40.66 22.70
CA LEU A 2 -37.97 40.55 22.53
C LEU A 2 -37.29 39.39 23.30
N SER A 3 -37.80 39.02 24.49
CA SER A 3 -37.23 37.95 25.34
C SER A 3 -37.30 36.53 24.70
N ASN A 4 -38.29 36.24 23.87
CA ASN A 4 -38.43 34.92 23.26
C ASN A 4 -37.57 34.73 22.01
N ILE A 5 -37.24 35.81 21.31
CA ILE A 5 -36.34 35.78 20.12
C ILE A 5 -34.90 35.51 20.58
N VAL A 6 -34.43 36.18 21.65
CA VAL A 6 -33.09 36.00 22.21
C VAL A 6 -32.91 34.57 22.74
N LYS A 7 -33.91 34.01 23.47
CA LYS A 7 -33.84 32.61 23.95
C LYS A 7 -33.80 31.58 22.84
N ARG A 8 -34.50 31.77 21.72
CA ARG A 8 -34.42 30.88 20.53
C ARG A 8 -33.06 30.95 19.87
N SER A 9 -32.46 32.13 19.68
CA SER A 9 -31.13 32.30 19.11
C SER A 9 -30.03 31.61 19.94
N VAL A 10 -30.08 31.76 21.29
CA VAL A 10 -29.10 31.10 22.19
C VAL A 10 -29.24 29.59 22.18
N SER A 11 -30.48 29.08 22.11
CA SER A 11 -30.74 27.63 21.98
C SER A 11 -30.20 27.06 20.66
N GLN A 12 -30.41 27.73 19.55
CA GLN A 12 -29.89 27.32 18.25
C GLN A 12 -28.37 27.38 18.21
N LEU A 13 -27.75 28.39 18.80
CA LEU A 13 -26.28 28.49 18.90
C LEU A 13 -25.70 27.34 19.74
N GLY A 14 -26.33 26.96 20.84
CA GLY A 14 -25.93 25.83 21.68
C GLY A 14 -26.03 24.50 20.98
N VAL A 15 -27.07 24.27 20.13
CA VAL A 15 -27.21 23.07 19.30
C VAL A 15 -26.12 23.04 18.23
N PHE A 16 -25.84 24.16 17.56
CA PHE A 16 -24.82 24.26 16.53
C PHE A 16 -23.40 23.98 17.11
N VAL A 17 -23.07 24.58 18.27
CA VAL A 17 -21.77 24.33 18.95
C VAL A 17 -21.62 22.85 19.34
N ARG A 18 -22.68 22.21 19.87
CA ARG A 18 -22.65 20.77 20.19
C ARG A 18 -22.50 19.90 18.95
N GLN A 19 -23.07 20.29 17.84
CA GLN A 19 -22.97 19.57 16.57
C GLN A 19 -21.55 19.70 15.99
N MET A 20 -20.96 20.88 16.02
CA MET A 20 -19.58 21.13 15.62
C MET A 20 -18.57 20.39 16.50
N SER A 21 -18.77 20.33 17.82
CA SER A 21 -17.89 19.56 18.71
C SER A 21 -17.95 18.06 18.47
N LYS A 22 -19.15 17.50 18.17
CA LYS A 22 -19.29 16.09 17.78
C LYS A 22 -18.61 15.78 16.46
N VAL A 23 -18.71 16.66 15.46
CA VAL A 23 -18.04 16.52 14.17
C VAL A 23 -16.51 16.59 14.37
N ASN A 24 -16.01 17.55 15.13
CA ASN A 24 -14.58 17.66 15.40
C ASN A 24 -14.03 16.45 16.17
N ASN A 25 -14.77 15.93 17.17
CA ASN A 25 -14.37 14.72 17.89
C ASN A 25 -14.38 13.47 16.98
N SER A 26 -15.34 13.35 16.08
CA SER A 26 -15.39 12.24 15.12
C SER A 26 -14.25 12.31 14.08
N LEU A 27 -13.89 13.51 13.63
CA LEU A 27 -12.75 13.74 12.73
C LEU A 27 -11.42 13.43 13.42
N SER A 28 -11.24 13.87 14.67
CA SER A 28 -10.05 13.57 15.46
C SER A 28 -9.89 12.06 15.71
N ALA A 29 -10.95 11.36 16.10
CA ALA A 29 -10.93 9.91 16.30
C ALA A 29 -10.62 9.16 15.01
N LYS A 30 -11.15 9.61 13.85
CA LYS A 30 -10.86 9.03 12.55
C LYS A 30 -9.39 9.24 12.14
N GLN A 31 -8.82 10.42 12.41
CA GLN A 31 -7.41 10.71 12.17
C GLN A 31 -6.49 9.89 13.07
N ASP A 32 -6.82 9.71 14.34
CA ASP A 32 -6.03 8.87 15.26
C ASP A 32 -6.00 7.41 14.81
N GLY A 33 -7.11 6.88 14.29
CA GLY A 33 -7.15 5.54 13.70
C GLY A 33 -6.29 5.39 12.44
N GLN A 34 -5.94 6.48 11.76
CA GLN A 34 -5.12 6.43 10.54
C GLN A 34 -3.60 6.55 10.80
N LYS A 35 -3.19 7.05 11.98
CA LYS A 35 -1.78 7.33 12.30
C LYS A 35 -0.86 6.09 12.29
N ASN A 36 -1.42 4.91 12.59
CA ASN A 36 -0.66 3.67 12.70
C ASN A 36 -0.93 2.70 11.56
N ARG A 37 -1.50 3.17 10.46
CA ARG A 37 -1.74 2.34 9.28
C ARG A 37 -0.46 2.10 8.50
N ILE A 38 -0.43 0.98 7.78
CA ILE A 38 0.62 0.61 6.84
C ILE A 38 -0.04 0.53 5.47
N LEU A 39 0.52 1.21 4.48
CA LEU A 39 0.12 1.08 3.08
C LEU A 39 1.06 0.09 2.41
N TRP A 40 0.52 -1.05 2.04
CA TRP A 40 1.22 -2.11 1.35
C TRP A 40 1.16 -1.89 -0.15
N VAL A 41 2.29 -2.07 -0.80
CA VAL A 41 2.42 -2.05 -2.26
C VAL A 41 3.28 -3.22 -2.68
N ASP A 42 2.95 -3.79 -3.81
CA ASP A 42 3.77 -4.69 -4.56
C ASP A 42 3.63 -4.36 -6.05
N MET A 43 4.71 -4.45 -6.80
CA MET A 43 4.74 -4.15 -8.22
C MET A 43 5.46 -5.24 -9.00
N GLU A 44 4.93 -5.50 -10.19
CA GLU A 44 5.65 -6.26 -11.21
C GLU A 44 6.28 -5.29 -12.22
N MET A 45 7.53 -5.52 -12.57
CA MET A 45 8.29 -4.67 -13.47
C MET A 45 8.97 -5.49 -14.57
N THR A 46 9.40 -4.84 -15.65
CA THR A 46 10.18 -5.51 -16.73
C THR A 46 11.58 -5.91 -16.28
N GLY A 47 12.03 -5.46 -15.12
CA GLY A 47 13.31 -5.70 -14.47
C GLY A 47 13.52 -4.74 -13.32
N LEU A 48 14.70 -4.71 -12.73
CA LEU A 48 15.00 -3.92 -11.52
C LEU A 48 15.85 -2.67 -11.78
N ASN A 49 16.22 -2.38 -13.03
CA ASN A 49 16.94 -1.18 -13.37
C ASN A 49 15.95 -0.03 -13.58
N VAL A 50 15.76 0.80 -12.57
CA VAL A 50 14.82 1.93 -12.64
C VAL A 50 15.08 2.89 -13.80
N LYS A 51 16.27 2.91 -14.42
CA LYS A 51 16.58 3.81 -15.55
C LYS A 51 15.92 3.34 -16.84
N THR A 52 15.76 2.04 -17.04
CA THR A 52 15.32 1.41 -18.28
C THR A 52 13.98 0.66 -18.12
N ASP A 53 13.77 0.06 -16.95
CA ASP A 53 12.62 -0.82 -16.72
C ASP A 53 11.34 -0.06 -16.38
N GLN A 54 10.22 -0.71 -16.69
CA GLN A 54 8.88 -0.14 -16.61
C GLN A 54 8.01 -0.93 -15.61
N ILE A 55 7.00 -0.26 -15.04
CA ILE A 55 6.01 -0.91 -14.17
C ILE A 55 4.96 -1.59 -15.06
N LEU A 56 4.67 -2.86 -14.77
CA LEU A 56 3.67 -3.70 -15.45
C LEU A 56 2.38 -3.87 -14.65
N GLU A 57 2.49 -4.04 -13.34
CA GLU A 57 1.37 -4.19 -12.42
C GLU A 57 1.68 -3.44 -11.12
N ILE A 58 0.66 -2.89 -10.49
CA ILE A 58 0.72 -2.34 -9.14
C ILE A 58 -0.52 -2.74 -8.37
N ALA A 59 -0.34 -3.24 -7.15
CA ALA A 59 -1.42 -3.46 -6.20
C ALA A 59 -1.18 -2.69 -4.89
N CYS A 60 -2.28 -2.31 -4.24
CA CYS A 60 -2.25 -1.60 -2.97
C CYS A 60 -3.23 -2.22 -1.96
N LEU A 61 -2.86 -2.17 -0.69
CA LEU A 61 -3.70 -2.60 0.42
C LEU A 61 -3.34 -1.77 1.66
N VAL A 62 -4.29 -1.52 2.55
CA VAL A 62 -4.05 -0.82 3.83
C VAL A 62 -4.38 -1.74 4.99
N THR A 63 -3.45 -1.86 5.95
CA THR A 63 -3.70 -2.50 7.24
C THR A 63 -3.66 -1.50 8.39
N ASP A 64 -4.22 -1.91 9.53
CA ASP A 64 -3.95 -1.27 10.82
C ASP A 64 -2.58 -1.72 11.38
N ALA A 65 -2.23 -1.25 12.59
CA ALA A 65 -1.00 -1.62 13.28
C ALA A 65 -0.95 -3.10 13.70
N GLN A 66 -2.10 -3.78 13.77
CA GLN A 66 -2.23 -5.19 14.11
C GLN A 66 -2.16 -6.10 12.88
N LEU A 67 -1.95 -5.50 11.69
CA LEU A 67 -1.92 -6.17 10.39
C LEU A 67 -3.30 -6.70 9.94
N ASN A 68 -4.40 -6.19 10.50
CA ASN A 68 -5.74 -6.45 9.98
C ASN A 68 -5.98 -5.60 8.74
N ILE A 69 -6.54 -6.19 7.70
CA ILE A 69 -6.86 -5.49 6.45
C ILE A 69 -7.97 -4.47 6.75
N VAL A 70 -7.68 -3.20 6.50
CA VAL A 70 -8.62 -2.08 6.62
C VAL A 70 -9.31 -1.80 5.28
N ALA A 71 -8.56 -1.89 4.19
CA ALA A 71 -9.08 -1.68 2.85
C ALA A 71 -8.20 -2.40 1.81
N GLU A 72 -8.83 -3.07 0.85
CA GLU A 72 -8.17 -3.52 -0.37
C GLU A 72 -8.30 -2.42 -1.42
N GLY A 73 -7.19 -2.11 -2.06
CA GLY A 73 -7.08 -1.07 -3.04
C GLY A 73 -7.10 -1.58 -4.49
N PRO A 74 -6.76 -0.71 -5.42
CA PRO A 74 -6.66 -1.11 -6.81
C PRO A 74 -5.57 -2.17 -7.02
N ASN A 75 -5.85 -3.06 -7.98
CA ASN A 75 -4.88 -3.97 -8.60
C ASN A 75 -4.91 -3.68 -10.09
N LEU A 76 -3.88 -3.00 -10.60
CA LEU A 76 -3.87 -2.37 -11.91
C LEU A 76 -2.76 -2.93 -12.77
N VAL A 77 -3.13 -3.52 -13.90
CA VAL A 77 -2.19 -3.88 -14.96
C VAL A 77 -2.03 -2.68 -15.89
N ILE A 78 -0.79 -2.19 -16.01
CA ILE A 78 -0.44 -0.98 -16.74
C ILE A 78 0.01 -1.35 -18.15
N HIS A 79 -0.56 -0.68 -19.16
CA HIS A 79 -0.16 -0.89 -20.55
C HIS A 79 1.28 -0.46 -20.78
N GLN A 80 2.05 -1.32 -21.43
CA GLN A 80 3.39 -1.03 -21.96
C GLN A 80 3.49 -1.45 -23.42
N PRO A 81 4.31 -0.77 -24.22
CA PRO A 81 4.53 -1.14 -25.61
C PRO A 81 5.27 -2.47 -25.71
N ASP A 82 5.09 -3.20 -26.83
CA ASP A 82 5.77 -4.48 -27.07
C ASP A 82 7.29 -4.36 -26.92
N SER A 83 7.89 -3.26 -27.35
CA SER A 83 9.33 -3.03 -27.19
C SER A 83 9.82 -3.05 -25.73
N ALA A 84 8.99 -2.68 -24.75
CA ALA A 84 9.35 -2.77 -23.34
C ALA A 84 9.25 -4.23 -22.84
N LEU A 85 8.30 -5.00 -23.37
CA LEU A 85 8.14 -6.42 -23.05
C LEU A 85 9.23 -7.29 -23.70
N ASP A 86 9.60 -6.97 -24.94
CA ASP A 86 10.67 -7.67 -25.67
C ASP A 86 12.07 -7.39 -25.08
N ALA A 87 12.23 -6.31 -24.32
CA ALA A 87 13.48 -5.96 -23.65
C ALA A 87 13.67 -6.65 -22.28
N MET A 88 12.65 -7.41 -21.79
CA MET A 88 12.76 -8.18 -20.55
C MET A 88 13.83 -9.26 -20.64
N ASP A 89 14.52 -9.52 -19.52
CA ASP A 89 15.41 -10.68 -19.42
C ASP A 89 14.61 -12.01 -19.44
N ASP A 90 15.34 -13.12 -19.54
CA ASP A 90 14.76 -14.46 -19.61
C ASP A 90 13.91 -14.78 -18.37
N TRP A 91 14.33 -14.30 -17.19
CA TRP A 91 13.61 -14.55 -15.95
C TRP A 91 12.25 -13.83 -15.95
N CYS A 92 12.23 -12.52 -16.24
CA CYS A 92 11.00 -11.73 -16.32
C CYS A 92 10.08 -12.26 -17.42
N THR A 93 10.61 -12.55 -18.61
CA THR A 93 9.86 -13.11 -19.74
C THR A 93 9.15 -14.41 -19.35
N GLN A 94 9.87 -15.33 -18.69
CA GLN A 94 9.32 -16.61 -18.29
C GLN A 94 8.26 -16.46 -17.19
N HIS A 95 8.53 -15.64 -16.16
CA HIS A 95 7.63 -15.51 -15.00
C HIS A 95 6.37 -14.74 -15.35
N HIS A 96 6.48 -13.60 -16.05
CA HIS A 96 5.32 -12.84 -16.50
C HIS A 96 4.52 -13.55 -17.59
N GLY A 97 5.18 -14.36 -18.41
CA GLY A 97 4.50 -15.24 -19.37
C GLY A 97 3.66 -16.32 -18.66
N LYS A 98 4.23 -17.00 -17.67
CA LYS A 98 3.53 -18.06 -16.90
C LYS A 98 2.37 -17.54 -16.08
N SER A 99 2.51 -16.36 -15.45
CA SER A 99 1.43 -15.72 -14.68
C SER A 99 0.34 -15.10 -15.56
N GLY A 100 0.56 -15.01 -16.88
CA GLY A 100 -0.33 -14.38 -17.84
C GLY A 100 -0.25 -12.83 -17.82
N LEU A 101 0.69 -12.25 -17.04
CA LEU A 101 0.83 -10.82 -16.92
C LEU A 101 1.22 -10.16 -18.24
N THR A 102 2.13 -10.76 -19.03
CA THR A 102 2.54 -10.24 -20.34
C THR A 102 1.33 -10.01 -21.26
N GLU A 103 0.42 -10.97 -21.36
CA GLU A 103 -0.78 -10.84 -22.17
C GLU A 103 -1.79 -9.83 -21.58
N ALA A 104 -1.85 -9.73 -20.25
CA ALA A 104 -2.69 -8.74 -19.58
C ALA A 104 -2.18 -7.32 -19.85
N VAL A 105 -0.87 -7.08 -19.82
CA VAL A 105 -0.21 -5.79 -20.13
C VAL A 105 -0.52 -5.35 -21.57
N LYS A 106 -0.38 -6.25 -22.56
CA LYS A 106 -0.71 -5.97 -23.97
C LYS A 106 -2.17 -5.54 -24.16
N LYS A 107 -3.10 -6.18 -23.43
CA LYS A 107 -4.55 -5.91 -23.50
C LYS A 107 -4.99 -4.71 -22.67
N SER A 108 -4.20 -4.30 -21.69
CA SER A 108 -4.53 -3.19 -20.81
C SER A 108 -4.65 -1.88 -21.58
N LYS A 109 -5.52 -1.00 -21.09
CA LYS A 109 -5.67 0.39 -21.56
C LYS A 109 -5.32 1.39 -20.46
N ILE A 110 -4.90 0.89 -19.29
CA ILE A 110 -4.54 1.73 -18.15
C ILE A 110 -3.15 2.30 -18.41
N THR A 111 -3.08 3.62 -18.44
CA THR A 111 -1.81 4.34 -18.55
C THR A 111 -1.17 4.51 -17.19
N LEU A 112 0.14 4.71 -17.12
CA LEU A 112 0.87 4.97 -15.89
C LEU A 112 0.30 6.19 -15.10
N PRO A 113 -0.03 7.34 -15.73
CA PRO A 113 -0.68 8.46 -15.03
C PRO A 113 -2.05 8.10 -14.44
N ASN A 114 -2.85 7.29 -15.14
CA ASN A 114 -4.14 6.85 -14.62
C ASN A 114 -3.97 5.91 -13.42
N ALA A 115 -3.01 5.01 -13.49
CA ALA A 115 -2.68 4.12 -12.37
C ALA A 115 -2.20 4.92 -11.14
N GLU A 116 -1.33 5.92 -11.32
CA GLU A 116 -0.90 6.79 -10.22
C GLU A 116 -2.08 7.53 -9.60
N GLU A 117 -3.00 8.07 -10.40
CA GLU A 117 -4.19 8.76 -9.89
C GLU A 117 -5.07 7.84 -9.05
N GLU A 118 -5.33 6.61 -9.52
CA GLU A 118 -6.18 5.65 -8.81
C GLU A 118 -5.56 5.22 -7.47
N VAL A 119 -4.24 4.89 -7.44
CA VAL A 119 -3.57 4.50 -6.20
C VAL A 119 -3.45 5.67 -5.23
N LEU A 120 -3.25 6.91 -5.74
CA LEU A 120 -3.23 8.11 -4.91
C LEU A 120 -4.59 8.41 -4.30
N GLN A 121 -5.67 8.29 -5.06
CA GLN A 121 -7.03 8.45 -4.56
C GLN A 121 -7.36 7.43 -3.48
N PHE A 122 -6.95 6.17 -3.66
CA PHE A 122 -7.10 5.13 -2.65
C PHE A 122 -6.31 5.49 -1.38
N ALA A 123 -5.03 5.83 -1.51
CA ALA A 123 -4.18 6.23 -0.39
C ALA A 123 -4.77 7.41 0.39
N THR A 124 -5.19 8.46 -0.30
CA THR A 124 -5.78 9.68 0.33
C THR A 124 -7.06 9.39 1.10
N ARG A 125 -7.87 8.43 0.66
CA ARG A 125 -9.08 8.02 1.39
C ARG A 125 -8.79 7.26 2.67
N HIS A 126 -7.69 6.53 2.73
CA HIS A 126 -7.42 5.57 3.79
C HIS A 126 -6.21 5.92 4.68
N THR A 127 -5.36 6.85 4.28
CA THR A 127 -4.14 7.22 5.00
C THR A 127 -3.95 8.73 5.03
N LEU A 128 -3.17 9.21 6.02
CA LEU A 128 -2.81 10.62 6.13
C LEU A 128 -1.51 10.90 5.35
N PRO A 129 -1.41 12.05 4.64
CA PRO A 129 -0.21 12.43 3.92
C PRO A 129 1.02 12.49 4.84
N GLY A 130 2.13 11.89 4.40
CA GLY A 130 3.41 11.88 5.10
C GLY A 130 3.47 11.04 6.37
N VAL A 131 2.41 10.30 6.71
CA VAL A 131 2.31 9.55 7.97
C VAL A 131 2.45 8.05 7.77
N CYS A 132 1.82 7.51 6.73
CA CYS A 132 1.73 6.07 6.50
C CYS A 132 2.99 5.54 5.81
N PRO A 133 3.75 4.59 6.43
CA PRO A 133 4.90 3.97 5.79
C PRO A 133 4.45 3.00 4.68
N LEU A 134 5.31 2.86 3.69
CA LEU A 134 5.21 1.83 2.65
C LEU A 134 5.63 0.48 3.24
N GLY A 135 4.80 -0.54 3.09
CA GLY A 135 5.07 -1.92 3.51
C GLY A 135 5.15 -2.89 2.32
N GLY A 136 5.98 -3.93 2.44
CA GLY A 136 6.13 -4.99 1.44
C GLY A 136 7.38 -5.83 1.65
N ASN A 137 7.62 -6.80 0.78
CA ASN A 137 8.86 -7.56 0.73
C ASN A 137 9.84 -6.92 -0.26
N SER A 138 11.08 -6.67 0.18
CA SER A 138 12.10 -5.95 -0.62
C SER A 138 11.58 -4.63 -1.18
N VAL A 139 10.65 -4.03 -0.49
CA VAL A 139 9.84 -2.87 -0.91
C VAL A 139 10.66 -1.60 -1.18
N HIS A 140 11.94 -1.63 -0.84
CA HIS A 140 12.87 -0.58 -1.24
C HIS A 140 12.99 -0.48 -2.77
N ALA A 141 12.89 -1.61 -3.50
CA ALA A 141 12.89 -1.62 -4.97
C ALA A 141 11.63 -0.92 -5.50
N ASP A 142 10.46 -1.31 -5.00
CA ASP A 142 9.19 -0.64 -5.35
C ASP A 142 9.25 0.86 -5.07
N LYS A 143 9.81 1.26 -3.92
CA LYS A 143 9.92 2.68 -3.57
C LYS A 143 10.76 3.47 -4.57
N VAL A 144 11.81 2.89 -5.14
CA VAL A 144 12.63 3.55 -6.16
C VAL A 144 11.82 3.78 -7.44
N PHE A 145 11.05 2.77 -7.88
CA PHE A 145 10.17 2.89 -9.03
C PHE A 145 9.02 3.90 -8.78
N LEU A 146 8.38 3.84 -7.62
CA LEU A 146 7.35 4.82 -7.23
C LEU A 146 7.88 6.25 -7.26
N THR A 147 9.09 6.47 -6.73
CA THR A 147 9.69 7.82 -6.70
C THR A 147 9.91 8.37 -8.09
N LYS A 148 10.29 7.54 -9.07
CA LYS A 148 10.51 7.95 -10.44
C LYS A 148 9.22 8.07 -11.25
N TYR A 149 8.36 7.07 -11.16
CA TYR A 149 7.25 6.88 -12.10
C TYR A 149 5.88 7.34 -11.56
N MET A 150 5.73 7.39 -10.22
CA MET A 150 4.51 7.78 -9.51
C MET A 150 4.84 8.78 -8.36
N PRO A 151 5.47 9.93 -8.68
CA PRO A 151 6.00 10.84 -7.66
C PRO A 151 4.91 11.46 -6.78
N ARG A 152 3.70 11.68 -7.27
CA ARG A 152 2.57 12.20 -6.48
C ARG A 152 2.17 11.19 -5.39
N PHE A 153 2.07 9.92 -5.77
CA PHE A 153 1.79 8.85 -4.83
C PHE A 153 2.95 8.63 -3.84
N ALA A 154 4.20 8.61 -4.33
CA ALA A 154 5.38 8.48 -3.49
C ALA A 154 5.49 9.60 -2.44
N ASN A 155 5.13 10.84 -2.79
CA ASN A 155 5.12 12.00 -1.88
C ASN A 155 3.99 11.96 -0.84
N HIS A 156 2.94 11.18 -1.06
CA HIS A 156 1.89 10.94 -0.06
C HIS A 156 2.36 10.05 1.09
N LEU A 157 3.36 9.19 0.84
CA LEU A 157 3.85 8.21 1.80
C LEU A 157 4.84 8.82 2.80
N HIS A 158 4.99 8.17 3.95
CA HIS A 158 6.08 8.48 4.86
C HIS A 158 7.42 8.07 4.25
N TYR A 159 8.53 8.76 4.61
CA TYR A 159 9.85 8.43 4.07
C TYR A 159 10.40 7.07 4.51
N ARG A 160 9.96 6.56 5.68
CA ARG A 160 10.34 5.23 6.16
C ARG A 160 9.54 4.14 5.46
N ILE A 161 10.14 2.94 5.42
CA ILE A 161 9.50 1.72 4.90
C ILE A 161 9.39 0.68 6.00
N ILE A 162 8.47 -0.27 5.83
CA ILE A 162 8.38 -1.51 6.61
C ILE A 162 8.70 -2.65 5.63
N ASP A 163 9.97 -3.05 5.60
CA ASP A 163 10.44 -4.11 4.71
C ASP A 163 10.44 -5.46 5.43
N VAL A 164 9.51 -6.34 5.06
CA VAL A 164 9.36 -7.67 5.64
C VAL A 164 10.60 -8.54 5.37
N SER A 165 11.26 -8.33 4.22
CA SER A 165 12.49 -9.04 3.89
C SER A 165 13.62 -8.75 4.89
N THR A 166 13.68 -7.54 5.46
CA THR A 166 14.62 -7.22 6.53
C THR A 166 14.35 -8.06 7.78
N VAL A 167 13.08 -8.16 8.20
CA VAL A 167 12.68 -8.99 9.35
C VAL A 167 13.01 -10.46 9.11
N LYS A 168 12.71 -10.95 7.91
CA LYS A 168 13.04 -12.28 7.43
C LYS A 168 14.54 -12.59 7.52
N GLU A 169 15.37 -11.68 7.01
CA GLU A 169 16.83 -11.85 7.04
C GLU A 169 17.41 -11.85 8.47
N LEU A 170 16.84 -11.05 9.38
CA LEU A 170 17.20 -11.08 10.80
C LEU A 170 16.73 -12.38 11.46
N CYS A 171 15.52 -12.84 11.17
CA CYS A 171 15.00 -14.10 11.67
C CYS A 171 15.89 -15.27 11.21
N ARG A 172 16.28 -15.33 9.95
CA ARG A 172 17.18 -16.36 9.41
C ARG A 172 18.51 -16.45 10.18
N ARG A 173 19.07 -15.32 10.61
CA ARG A 173 20.36 -15.26 11.33
C ARG A 173 20.26 -15.56 12.82
N TRP A 174 19.19 -15.06 13.45
CA TRP A 174 19.09 -15.07 14.91
C TRP A 174 18.17 -16.16 15.45
N TYR A 175 17.22 -16.63 14.61
CA TYR A 175 16.20 -17.61 14.95
C TYR A 175 16.00 -18.62 13.81
N PRO A 176 17.04 -19.41 13.41
CA PRO A 176 16.99 -20.25 12.21
C PRO A 176 15.83 -21.26 12.23
N GLU A 177 15.52 -21.85 13.38
CA GLU A 177 14.38 -22.76 13.52
C GLU A 177 13.02 -22.08 13.24
N LYS A 178 12.87 -20.82 13.65
CA LYS A 178 11.67 -20.04 13.36
C LYS A 178 11.59 -19.66 11.89
N TYR A 179 12.73 -19.37 11.28
CA TYR A 179 12.80 -19.08 9.85
C TYR A 179 12.36 -20.31 9.03
N GLU A 180 12.83 -21.52 9.34
CA GLU A 180 12.45 -22.74 8.63
C GLU A 180 10.96 -23.09 8.81
N ALA A 181 10.36 -22.73 9.95
CA ALA A 181 8.94 -22.94 10.24
C ALA A 181 8.03 -21.84 9.67
N ALA A 182 8.58 -20.79 9.03
CA ALA A 182 7.79 -19.70 8.46
C ALA A 182 6.92 -20.18 7.28
N PRO A 183 5.74 -19.58 7.06
CA PRO A 183 4.90 -19.89 5.91
C PRO A 183 5.66 -19.75 4.60
N ARG A 184 5.61 -20.78 3.75
CA ARG A 184 6.20 -20.72 2.42
C ARG A 184 5.27 -19.97 1.47
N LYS A 185 5.81 -19.01 0.73
CA LYS A 185 5.08 -18.29 -0.31
C LYS A 185 4.79 -19.20 -1.49
N LYS A 186 3.61 -19.00 -2.10
CA LYS A 186 3.21 -19.74 -3.32
C LYS A 186 3.90 -19.23 -4.57
N LEU A 187 4.46 -18.01 -4.51
CA LEU A 187 5.17 -17.35 -5.62
C LEU A 187 4.30 -17.28 -6.90
N CYS A 188 3.06 -16.81 -6.71
CA CYS A 188 2.11 -16.65 -7.83
C CYS A 188 2.50 -15.51 -8.79
N HIS A 189 3.41 -14.62 -8.35
CA HIS A 189 3.86 -13.45 -9.10
C HIS A 189 2.68 -12.60 -9.60
N ARG A 190 1.74 -12.32 -8.70
CA ARG A 190 0.62 -11.40 -8.87
C ARG A 190 0.59 -10.47 -7.65
N ALA A 191 0.74 -9.19 -7.90
CA ALA A 191 1.01 -8.16 -6.90
C ALA A 191 0.07 -8.21 -5.67
N LEU A 192 -1.24 -8.38 -5.85
CA LEU A 192 -2.18 -8.42 -4.71
C LEU A 192 -2.00 -9.66 -3.83
N ASP A 193 -1.75 -10.82 -4.44
CA ASP A 193 -1.54 -12.07 -3.70
C ASP A 193 -0.23 -12.01 -2.93
N ASP A 194 0.84 -11.47 -3.55
CA ASP A 194 2.15 -11.30 -2.93
C ASP A 194 2.11 -10.32 -1.74
N ILE A 195 1.27 -9.26 -1.80
CA ILE A 195 0.98 -8.40 -0.64
C ILE A 195 0.36 -9.21 0.51
N LYS A 196 -0.68 -10.01 0.23
CA LYS A 196 -1.37 -10.80 1.26
C LYS A 196 -0.41 -11.80 1.91
N GLU A 197 0.41 -12.47 1.12
CA GLU A 197 1.44 -13.38 1.63
C GLU A 197 2.49 -12.65 2.48
N SER A 198 2.87 -11.43 2.10
CA SER A 198 3.82 -10.60 2.86
C SER A 198 3.25 -10.18 4.22
N ILE A 199 1.94 -9.88 4.28
CA ILE A 199 1.25 -9.57 5.54
C ILE A 199 1.22 -10.80 6.45
N GLU A 200 0.87 -11.98 5.92
CA GLU A 200 0.86 -13.22 6.71
C GLU A 200 2.27 -13.61 7.20
N GLU A 201 3.29 -13.42 6.37
CA GLU A 201 4.68 -13.61 6.77
C GLU A 201 5.07 -12.68 7.93
N LEU A 202 4.70 -11.40 7.87
CA LEU A 202 4.96 -10.44 8.96
C LEU A 202 4.17 -10.77 10.22
N LYS A 203 2.91 -11.23 10.12
CA LYS A 203 2.13 -11.73 11.27
C LYS A 203 2.82 -12.89 11.95
N TYR A 204 3.36 -13.83 11.17
CA TYR A 204 4.12 -14.95 11.70
C TYR A 204 5.34 -14.46 12.51
N TYR A 205 6.19 -13.59 11.93
CA TYR A 205 7.34 -13.05 12.64
C TYR A 205 6.94 -12.28 13.89
N ARG A 206 5.89 -11.46 13.80
CA ARG A 206 5.36 -10.72 14.95
C ARG A 206 5.03 -11.65 16.14
N SER A 207 4.41 -12.79 15.87
CA SER A 207 3.97 -13.72 16.92
C SER A 207 5.09 -14.64 17.44
N THR A 208 6.18 -14.82 16.69
CA THR A 208 7.19 -15.83 16.98
C THR A 208 8.53 -15.29 17.45
N ILE A 209 8.93 -14.08 17.00
CA ILE A 209 10.24 -13.50 17.30
C ILE A 209 10.19 -12.18 18.07
N PHE A 210 9.09 -11.42 17.99
CA PHE A 210 8.94 -10.21 18.79
C PHE A 210 8.32 -10.55 20.15
N ARG A 211 8.83 -9.92 21.21
CA ARG A 211 8.20 -10.00 22.52
C ARG A 211 6.93 -9.16 22.54
N THR A 212 5.83 -9.75 22.96
CA THR A 212 4.55 -9.07 23.22
C THR A 212 4.47 -8.65 24.67
#